data_83192ee170c005decd371d9ef93bacca
#
_entry.id   83192ee170c005decd371d9ef93bacca
#
_cell.length_a   1.000
_cell.length_b   1.000
_cell.length_c   1.000
_cell.angle_alpha   90.00
_cell.angle_beta   90.00
_cell.angle_gamma   90.00
#
_symmetry.space_group_name_H-M   'P 1'
#
loop_
_entity.id
_entity.type
_entity.pdbx_description
1 polymer ?
#
loop_
_entity_poly.entity_id
_entity_poly.type
_entity_poly.pdbx_seq_one_letter_code
_entity_poly.pdbx_strand_id
1 'polypeptide(L)'
;MRKNKDKKKINGYKIVGILLLISSLILFGIVLYINILPMKYLLALGGILLFVNLVLDFFLFRKRVKKKPKRVCTVFALLFSIIFLIGSFFIFKTFGVLDDMSQDYKTYTYHVLVKSDSNAEKIEDIASKNLGYYNDNSSATKKALEKLDTVVKTKGDSYGNLDGLGKALINDETDAILLENSQKIKLENAGGGSTLNNSDSSTGDTSVLSNFCDKTKVIYTFKVRVKVDSKGIDVTKDVFNIYISGMDEYGKVSEISRSDVNMILTINPKTKQILMTNVPRDYYVQLHDTTGYKDKLTHAGTYGVDTSIKTLEDLLGIKLDYYFKVNFSSLENIVNALDGVDVYSEYDFQSWNGYNFTKGYNHVEGKAALAFARERHTFTDGDNQRGKNQQALIEAIFRKCTSSSIITKYNSLLDSLQDSMITDMPMKSITSLAKMQLRDNASWNITSNSLTGTGSYEYTYTYNFQELYVMVPNEDSVTEAKEKINKVVSGEKLESSYGKDASDVHSVSKSQVSKASSSSYSYSSSSKKKNTSSSVKKKSNTSKKSSSSSKSSNSNKNSSSTTTNKPVTDNNKNNTDTKPSTGSGSGSNSSGGSGSGSHESGSGDNAGNNAGGNTSGGSGESGNTTESNNVSKE
;
A
#
# COMPACT_ATOMS: atom_id res chain seq x y z
N MET A 1 -9.59 -81.38 -13.46
CA MET A 1 -10.25 -80.20 -14.15
C MET A 1 -9.56 -78.91 -13.73
N ARG A 2 -8.64 -78.39 -14.57
CA ARG A 2 -7.99 -77.09 -14.36
C ARG A 2 -8.86 -76.02 -15.04
N LYS A 3 -9.54 -75.15 -14.27
CA LYS A 3 -10.19 -73.95 -14.78
C LYS A 3 -9.12 -72.96 -15.19
N ASN A 4 -8.92 -72.81 -16.53
CA ASN A 4 -8.17 -71.71 -17.11
C ASN A 4 -8.93 -70.40 -16.78
N LYS A 5 -8.36 -69.60 -15.91
CA LYS A 5 -8.76 -68.19 -15.78
C LYS A 5 -8.21 -67.41 -16.98
N ASP A 6 -9.05 -67.24 -18.00
CA ASP A 6 -8.77 -66.33 -19.11
C ASP A 6 -8.58 -64.91 -18.54
N LYS A 7 -7.32 -64.48 -18.39
CA LYS A 7 -6.99 -63.06 -18.19
C LYS A 7 -7.45 -62.30 -19.42
N LYS A 8 -8.58 -61.61 -19.33
CA LYS A 8 -9.05 -60.69 -20.39
C LYS A 8 -7.95 -59.67 -20.63
N LYS A 9 -7.16 -59.78 -21.69
CA LYS A 9 -6.22 -58.81 -22.16
C LYS A 9 -6.98 -57.50 -22.46
N ILE A 10 -6.75 -56.45 -21.64
CA ILE A 10 -7.35 -55.14 -21.85
C ILE A 10 -6.77 -54.61 -23.17
N ASN A 11 -7.65 -54.25 -24.11
CA ASN A 11 -7.25 -53.74 -25.40
C ASN A 11 -6.64 -52.34 -25.26
N GLY A 12 -5.42 -52.08 -25.75
CA GLY A 12 -4.68 -50.82 -25.61
C GLY A 12 -5.49 -49.55 -25.97
N TYR A 13 -6.39 -49.66 -26.97
CA TYR A 13 -7.29 -48.57 -27.33
C TYR A 13 -8.27 -48.19 -26.20
N LYS A 14 -8.72 -49.16 -25.39
CA LYS A 14 -9.59 -48.90 -24.25
C LYS A 14 -8.85 -48.23 -23.10
N ILE A 15 -7.58 -48.56 -22.93
CA ILE A 15 -6.73 -47.91 -21.92
C ILE A 15 -6.61 -46.41 -22.22
N VAL A 16 -6.38 -46.05 -23.50
CA VAL A 16 -6.24 -44.65 -23.91
C VAL A 16 -7.56 -43.87 -23.73
N GLY A 17 -8.73 -44.48 -24.04
CA GLY A 17 -10.02 -43.83 -23.76
C GLY A 17 -10.27 -43.59 -22.29
N ILE A 18 -9.93 -44.58 -21.44
CA ILE A 18 -10.01 -44.41 -19.98
C ILE A 18 -9.07 -43.30 -19.51
N LEU A 19 -7.85 -43.21 -20.04
CA LEU A 19 -6.89 -42.16 -19.72
C LEU A 19 -7.44 -40.76 -20.09
N LEU A 20 -8.06 -40.63 -21.27
CA LEU A 20 -8.70 -39.39 -21.69
C LEU A 20 -9.82 -38.98 -20.73
N LEU A 21 -10.68 -39.93 -20.34
CA LEU A 21 -11.77 -39.67 -19.40
C LEU A 21 -11.23 -39.22 -18.03
N ILE A 22 -10.21 -39.92 -17.51
CA ILE A 22 -9.62 -39.57 -16.21
C ILE A 22 -8.97 -38.18 -16.27
N SER A 23 -8.20 -37.86 -17.32
CA SER A 23 -7.54 -36.55 -17.45
C SER A 23 -8.55 -35.41 -17.60
N SER A 24 -9.66 -35.63 -18.30
CA SER A 24 -10.74 -34.62 -18.41
C SER A 24 -11.49 -34.43 -17.09
N LEU A 25 -11.72 -35.51 -16.33
CA LEU A 25 -12.34 -35.42 -14.99
C LEU A 25 -11.42 -34.71 -13.98
N ILE A 26 -10.11 -34.94 -14.05
CA ILE A 26 -9.13 -34.22 -13.22
C ILE A 26 -9.19 -32.74 -13.53
N LEU A 27 -9.11 -32.35 -14.81
CA LEU A 27 -9.18 -30.97 -15.23
C LEU A 27 -10.47 -30.29 -14.76
N PHE A 28 -11.61 -30.92 -15.01
CA PHE A 28 -12.91 -30.39 -14.61
C PHE A 28 -13.06 -30.30 -13.10
N GLY A 29 -12.59 -31.31 -12.36
CA GLY A 29 -12.59 -31.34 -10.90
C GLY A 29 -11.74 -30.23 -10.27
N ILE A 30 -10.54 -29.97 -10.83
CA ILE A 30 -9.68 -28.87 -10.37
C ILE A 30 -10.36 -27.51 -10.63
N VAL A 31 -10.92 -27.29 -11.83
CA VAL A 31 -11.63 -26.05 -12.15
C VAL A 31 -12.86 -25.83 -11.28
N LEU A 32 -13.58 -26.89 -10.95
CA LEU A 32 -14.68 -26.86 -9.99
C LEU A 32 -14.20 -26.52 -8.57
N TYR A 33 -13.14 -27.16 -8.11
CA TYR A 33 -12.58 -26.97 -6.77
C TYR A 33 -12.12 -25.52 -6.56
N ILE A 34 -11.40 -24.97 -7.53
CA ILE A 34 -10.91 -23.58 -7.48
C ILE A 34 -12.06 -22.56 -7.57
N ASN A 35 -13.19 -22.94 -8.22
CA ASN A 35 -14.40 -22.14 -8.31
C ASN A 35 -14.20 -20.70 -8.88
N ILE A 36 -13.24 -20.51 -9.78
CA ILE A 36 -12.96 -19.21 -10.43
C ILE A 36 -13.95 -18.94 -11.57
N LEU A 37 -14.28 -19.95 -12.37
CA LEU A 37 -15.12 -19.76 -13.55
C LEU A 37 -16.60 -19.57 -13.19
N PRO A 38 -17.25 -18.52 -13.72
CA PRO A 38 -18.70 -18.40 -13.68
C PRO A 38 -19.41 -19.62 -14.28
N MET A 39 -20.60 -19.94 -13.77
CA MET A 39 -21.36 -21.13 -14.13
C MET A 39 -21.52 -21.32 -15.65
N LYS A 40 -21.75 -20.22 -16.41
CA LYS A 40 -21.89 -20.25 -17.87
C LYS A 40 -20.66 -20.82 -18.59
N TYR A 41 -19.46 -20.45 -18.14
CA TYR A 41 -18.20 -20.93 -18.73
C TYR A 41 -17.85 -22.33 -18.21
N LEU A 42 -18.23 -22.67 -16.98
CA LEU A 42 -18.07 -24.00 -16.41
C LEU A 42 -18.90 -25.02 -17.16
N LEU A 43 -20.17 -24.67 -17.47
CA LEU A 43 -21.05 -25.54 -18.26
C LEU A 43 -20.54 -25.70 -19.71
N ALA A 44 -20.00 -24.61 -20.30
CA ALA A 44 -19.39 -24.67 -21.62
C ALA A 44 -18.16 -25.59 -21.65
N LEU A 45 -17.27 -25.46 -20.65
CA LEU A 45 -16.10 -26.34 -20.48
C LEU A 45 -16.53 -27.80 -20.31
N GLY A 46 -17.47 -28.07 -19.41
CA GLY A 46 -18.02 -29.40 -19.19
C GLY A 46 -18.62 -30.01 -20.45
N GLY A 47 -19.37 -29.22 -21.23
CA GLY A 47 -19.93 -29.61 -22.52
C GLY A 47 -18.87 -29.96 -23.56
N ILE A 48 -17.81 -29.16 -23.67
CA ILE A 48 -16.69 -29.41 -24.58
C ILE A 48 -15.94 -30.68 -24.19
N LEU A 49 -15.59 -30.84 -22.89
CA LEU A 49 -14.90 -32.04 -22.39
C LEU A 49 -15.75 -33.30 -22.61
N LEU A 50 -17.05 -33.22 -22.33
CA LEU A 50 -18.00 -34.34 -22.58
C LEU A 50 -18.06 -34.68 -24.05
N PHE A 51 -18.18 -33.68 -24.93
CA PHE A 51 -18.22 -33.88 -26.39
C PHE A 51 -16.95 -34.57 -26.91
N VAL A 52 -15.77 -34.07 -26.50
CA VAL A 52 -14.49 -34.67 -26.90
C VAL A 52 -14.39 -36.13 -26.44
N ASN A 53 -14.74 -36.41 -25.18
CA ASN A 53 -14.77 -37.79 -24.67
C ASN A 53 -15.74 -38.66 -25.44
N LEU A 54 -17.00 -38.24 -25.65
CA LEU A 54 -18.01 -39.02 -26.36
C LEU A 54 -17.58 -39.36 -27.81
N VAL A 55 -17.04 -38.38 -28.53
CA VAL A 55 -16.58 -38.59 -29.91
C VAL A 55 -15.39 -39.56 -29.98
N LEU A 56 -14.34 -39.30 -29.20
CA LEU A 56 -13.13 -40.13 -29.29
C LEU A 56 -13.35 -41.52 -28.72
N ASP A 57 -14.04 -41.64 -27.57
CA ASP A 57 -14.34 -42.93 -26.95
C ASP A 57 -15.29 -43.79 -27.77
N PHE A 58 -16.25 -43.19 -28.48
CA PHE A 58 -17.08 -43.93 -29.44
C PHE A 58 -16.22 -44.70 -30.44
N PHE A 59 -15.21 -44.06 -31.04
CA PHE A 59 -14.31 -44.73 -31.98
C PHE A 59 -13.36 -45.73 -31.30
N LEU A 60 -12.86 -45.44 -30.10
CA LEU A 60 -11.91 -46.29 -29.38
C LEU A 60 -12.57 -47.56 -28.83
N PHE A 61 -13.81 -47.47 -28.29
CA PHE A 61 -14.49 -48.61 -27.65
C PHE A 61 -15.29 -49.47 -28.63
N ARG A 62 -15.72 -48.94 -29.77
CA ARG A 62 -16.57 -49.67 -30.71
C ARG A 62 -15.80 -50.74 -31.48
N LYS A 63 -16.19 -52.00 -31.39
CA LYS A 63 -15.50 -53.15 -32.00
C LYS A 63 -15.47 -53.13 -33.53
N ARG A 64 -16.52 -52.58 -34.19
CA ARG A 64 -16.69 -52.59 -35.66
C ARG A 64 -15.91 -51.50 -36.42
N VAL A 65 -15.20 -50.61 -35.75
CA VAL A 65 -14.44 -49.54 -36.41
C VAL A 65 -13.13 -50.07 -36.97
N LYS A 66 -12.80 -49.66 -38.25
CA LYS A 66 -11.58 -50.04 -38.92
C LYS A 66 -10.33 -49.59 -38.16
N LYS A 67 -9.17 -50.31 -38.36
CA LYS A 67 -7.92 -50.02 -37.60
C LYS A 67 -7.36 -48.62 -37.85
N LYS A 68 -7.45 -48.08 -39.10
CA LYS A 68 -6.93 -46.74 -39.46
C LYS A 68 -7.59 -45.61 -38.63
N PRO A 69 -8.93 -45.42 -38.64
CA PRO A 69 -9.55 -44.35 -37.81
C PRO A 69 -9.32 -44.56 -36.30
N LYS A 70 -9.24 -45.82 -35.82
CA LYS A 70 -8.86 -46.06 -34.40
C LYS A 70 -7.48 -45.51 -34.05
N ARG A 71 -6.47 -45.73 -34.91
CA ARG A 71 -5.11 -45.18 -34.67
C ARG A 71 -5.12 -43.66 -34.62
N VAL A 72 -5.83 -43.01 -35.54
CA VAL A 72 -5.94 -41.55 -35.56
C VAL A 72 -6.63 -41.05 -34.28
N CYS A 73 -7.77 -41.60 -33.89
CA CYS A 73 -8.42 -41.24 -32.62
C CYS A 73 -7.56 -41.51 -31.38
N THR A 74 -6.70 -42.56 -31.40
CA THR A 74 -5.76 -42.82 -30.33
C THR A 74 -4.73 -41.72 -30.18
N VAL A 75 -4.18 -41.21 -31.28
CA VAL A 75 -3.22 -40.10 -31.27
C VAL A 75 -3.88 -38.85 -30.72
N PHE A 76 -5.09 -38.49 -31.18
CA PHE A 76 -5.82 -37.35 -30.66
C PHE A 76 -6.17 -37.51 -29.17
N ALA A 77 -6.62 -38.68 -28.72
CA ALA A 77 -6.94 -38.94 -27.33
C ALA A 77 -5.71 -38.82 -26.39
N LEU A 78 -4.54 -39.29 -26.85
CA LEU A 78 -3.28 -39.10 -26.11
C LEU A 78 -2.89 -37.62 -26.08
N LEU A 79 -2.98 -36.91 -27.19
CA LEU A 79 -2.69 -35.48 -27.27
C LEU A 79 -3.58 -34.68 -26.31
N PHE A 80 -4.90 -34.89 -26.34
CA PHE A 80 -5.82 -34.22 -25.43
C PHE A 80 -5.59 -34.61 -23.97
N SER A 81 -5.29 -35.87 -23.69
CA SER A 81 -4.96 -36.30 -22.31
C SER A 81 -3.73 -35.55 -21.77
N ILE A 82 -2.70 -35.40 -22.60
CA ILE A 82 -1.49 -34.63 -22.22
C ILE A 82 -1.85 -33.14 -21.99
N ILE A 83 -2.60 -32.54 -22.91
CA ILE A 83 -3.05 -31.13 -22.77
C ILE A 83 -3.86 -30.94 -21.50
N PHE A 84 -4.80 -31.85 -21.18
CA PHE A 84 -5.64 -31.75 -19.99
C PHE A 84 -4.82 -31.92 -18.70
N LEU A 85 -3.84 -32.82 -18.68
CA LEU A 85 -2.94 -32.99 -17.52
C LEU A 85 -2.00 -31.81 -17.33
N ILE A 86 -1.42 -31.28 -18.41
CA ILE A 86 -0.58 -30.08 -18.36
C ILE A 86 -1.43 -28.89 -17.89
N GLY A 87 -2.62 -28.69 -18.47
CA GLY A 87 -3.56 -27.64 -18.03
C GLY A 87 -3.93 -27.77 -16.55
N SER A 88 -4.23 -28.99 -16.10
CA SER A 88 -4.51 -29.28 -14.69
C SER A 88 -3.36 -28.91 -13.77
N PHE A 89 -2.13 -29.24 -14.18
CA PHE A 89 -0.90 -28.91 -13.41
C PHE A 89 -0.69 -27.39 -13.30
N PHE A 90 -0.83 -26.66 -14.41
CA PHE A 90 -0.67 -25.20 -14.39
C PHE A 90 -1.76 -24.52 -13.55
N ILE A 91 -3.02 -24.94 -13.69
CA ILE A 91 -4.13 -24.41 -12.89
C ILE A 91 -3.89 -24.68 -11.40
N PHE A 92 -3.49 -25.89 -11.04
CA PHE A 92 -3.20 -26.23 -9.63
C PHE A 92 -2.01 -25.46 -9.05
N LYS A 93 -0.93 -25.30 -9.83
CA LYS A 93 0.23 -24.48 -9.43
C LYS A 93 -0.16 -23.02 -9.22
N THR A 94 -0.94 -22.46 -10.15
CA THR A 94 -1.45 -21.09 -10.07
C THR A 94 -2.29 -20.88 -8.80
N PHE A 95 -3.13 -21.86 -8.45
CA PHE A 95 -3.92 -21.78 -7.22
C PHE A 95 -3.05 -21.78 -5.96
N GLY A 96 -2.00 -22.59 -5.90
CA GLY A 96 -1.06 -22.60 -4.78
C GLY A 96 -0.38 -21.25 -4.57
N VAL A 97 0.04 -20.59 -5.66
CA VAL A 97 0.60 -19.23 -5.61
C VAL A 97 -0.38 -18.22 -5.02
N LEU A 98 -1.64 -18.29 -5.42
CA LEU A 98 -2.68 -17.39 -4.93
C LEU A 98 -2.99 -17.60 -3.43
N ASP A 99 -2.95 -18.84 -2.96
CA ASP A 99 -3.16 -19.18 -1.55
C ASP A 99 -1.99 -18.66 -0.68
N ASP A 100 -0.77 -18.73 -1.19
CA ASP A 100 0.42 -18.17 -0.53
C ASP A 100 0.40 -16.64 -0.45
N MET A 101 -0.24 -15.95 -1.40
CA MET A 101 -0.35 -14.49 -1.43
C MET A 101 -1.37 -13.94 -0.43
N SER A 102 -2.47 -14.64 -0.20
CA SER A 102 -3.49 -14.25 0.77
C SER A 102 -3.25 -14.99 2.09
N GLN A 103 -2.46 -14.37 2.97
CA GLN A 103 -2.22 -14.98 4.27
C GLN A 103 -3.50 -14.92 5.11
N ASP A 104 -4.11 -16.07 5.37
CA ASP A 104 -5.17 -16.18 6.40
C ASP A 104 -4.67 -15.83 7.80
N TYR A 105 -3.36 -15.60 7.95
CA TYR A 105 -2.71 -15.29 9.22
C TYR A 105 -1.71 -14.14 9.05
N LYS A 106 -1.86 -13.11 9.88
CA LYS A 106 -0.86 -12.08 10.07
C LYS A 106 0.05 -12.45 11.24
N THR A 107 1.36 -12.25 11.09
CA THR A 107 2.36 -12.54 12.12
C THR A 107 2.81 -11.25 12.76
N TYR A 108 2.61 -11.12 14.06
CA TYR A 108 3.07 -9.98 14.87
C TYR A 108 4.28 -10.40 15.70
N THR A 109 5.27 -9.51 15.82
CA THR A 109 6.46 -9.71 16.65
C THR A 109 6.31 -8.87 17.90
N TYR A 110 6.44 -9.50 19.06
CA TYR A 110 6.37 -8.86 20.36
C TYR A 110 7.72 -8.94 21.07
N HIS A 111 8.02 -7.90 21.83
CA HIS A 111 9.23 -7.74 22.61
C HIS A 111 8.86 -7.48 24.07
N VAL A 112 9.58 -8.11 24.99
CA VAL A 112 9.54 -7.77 26.41
C VAL A 112 10.77 -6.93 26.71
N LEU A 113 10.54 -5.71 27.18
CA LEU A 113 11.58 -4.75 27.52
C LEU A 113 11.61 -4.52 29.03
N VAL A 114 12.81 -4.30 29.53
CA VAL A 114 13.08 -3.83 30.88
C VAL A 114 14.01 -2.62 30.82
N LYS A 115 14.20 -1.88 31.92
CA LYS A 115 15.20 -0.82 31.96
C LYS A 115 16.59 -1.39 31.71
N SER A 116 17.48 -0.62 31.10
CA SER A 116 18.86 -1.04 30.78
C SER A 116 19.69 -1.37 32.00
N ASP A 117 19.44 -0.71 33.15
CA ASP A 117 20.06 -0.94 34.45
C ASP A 117 19.42 -2.09 35.25
N SER A 118 18.35 -2.67 34.79
CA SER A 118 17.70 -3.84 35.41
C SER A 118 18.63 -5.06 35.41
N ASN A 119 18.61 -5.85 36.46
CA ASN A 119 19.31 -7.13 36.54
C ASN A 119 18.66 -8.26 35.75
N ALA A 120 17.49 -8.03 35.16
CA ALA A 120 16.82 -9.03 34.35
C ALA A 120 17.51 -9.16 32.97
N GLU A 121 17.95 -10.38 32.64
CA GLU A 121 18.63 -10.72 31.36
C GLU A 121 17.79 -11.64 30.48
N LYS A 122 16.84 -12.35 31.07
CA LYS A 122 15.98 -13.32 30.41
C LYS A 122 14.55 -13.27 30.95
N ILE A 123 13.65 -13.90 30.22
CA ILE A 123 12.21 -13.81 30.51
C ILE A 123 11.82 -14.34 31.89
N GLU A 124 12.54 -15.36 32.40
CA GLU A 124 12.28 -15.93 33.72
C GLU A 124 12.53 -14.95 34.86
N ASP A 125 13.38 -13.95 34.63
CA ASP A 125 13.78 -12.97 35.68
C ASP A 125 12.65 -11.97 36.01
N ILE A 126 11.59 -11.93 35.17
CA ILE A 126 10.39 -11.14 35.43
C ILE A 126 9.22 -11.94 36.00
N ALA A 127 9.48 -13.16 36.45
CA ALA A 127 8.44 -14.00 37.08
C ALA A 127 7.82 -13.28 38.30
N SER A 128 6.48 -13.23 38.34
CA SER A 128 5.68 -12.55 39.38
C SER A 128 5.86 -11.03 39.50
N LYS A 129 6.54 -10.41 38.53
CA LYS A 129 6.71 -8.96 38.44
C LYS A 129 5.58 -8.31 37.66
N ASN A 130 5.48 -6.97 37.75
CA ASN A 130 4.49 -6.19 37.00
C ASN A 130 4.94 -6.07 35.55
N LEU A 131 4.03 -6.41 34.63
CA LEU A 131 4.21 -6.29 33.19
C LEU A 131 3.18 -5.34 32.62
N GLY A 132 3.62 -4.16 32.23
CA GLY A 132 2.79 -3.20 31.53
C GLY A 132 2.56 -3.62 30.07
N TYR A 133 1.37 -3.38 29.54
CA TYR A 133 1.08 -3.55 28.12
C TYR A 133 0.09 -2.50 27.62
N TYR A 134 0.21 -2.14 26.34
CA TYR A 134 -0.74 -1.24 25.70
C TYR A 134 -2.00 -1.99 25.30
N ASN A 135 -3.15 -1.53 25.81
CA ASN A 135 -4.44 -2.15 25.50
C ASN A 135 -5.04 -1.55 24.24
N ASP A 136 -4.63 -2.05 23.09
CA ASP A 136 -5.15 -1.71 21.77
C ASP A 136 -6.43 -2.49 21.40
N ASN A 137 -6.97 -3.28 22.35
CA ASN A 137 -8.10 -4.20 22.15
C ASN A 137 -7.90 -5.23 21.00
N SER A 138 -6.69 -5.38 20.48
CA SER A 138 -6.40 -6.27 19.37
C SER A 138 -6.38 -7.75 19.79
N SER A 139 -6.74 -8.63 18.86
CA SER A 139 -6.58 -10.07 19.04
C SER A 139 -5.11 -10.50 19.08
N ALA A 140 -4.20 -9.66 18.54
CA ALA A 140 -2.78 -9.90 18.57
C ALA A 140 -2.21 -9.74 19.97
N THR A 141 -2.54 -8.63 20.66
CA THR A 141 -2.11 -8.36 22.04
C THR A 141 -2.66 -9.41 23.00
N LYS A 142 -3.94 -9.81 22.85
CA LYS A 142 -4.52 -10.91 23.65
C LYS A 142 -3.75 -12.22 23.51
N LYS A 143 -3.47 -12.63 22.26
CA LYS A 143 -2.67 -13.85 21.99
C LYS A 143 -1.23 -13.75 22.45
N ALA A 144 -0.65 -12.53 22.41
CA ALA A 144 0.69 -12.31 22.90
C ALA A 144 0.75 -12.51 24.41
N LEU A 145 -0.20 -11.95 25.16
CA LEU A 145 -0.33 -12.14 26.60
C LEU A 145 -0.57 -13.64 26.95
N GLU A 146 -1.50 -14.30 26.26
CA GLU A 146 -1.76 -15.74 26.43
C GLU A 146 -0.48 -16.57 26.21
N LYS A 147 0.26 -16.29 25.13
CA LYS A 147 1.50 -16.98 24.82
C LYS A 147 2.58 -16.70 25.86
N LEU A 148 2.75 -15.44 26.27
CA LEU A 148 3.72 -15.06 27.28
C LEU A 148 3.42 -15.75 28.63
N ASP A 149 2.15 -15.85 29.00
CA ASP A 149 1.67 -16.51 30.21
C ASP A 149 1.98 -18.02 30.26
N THR A 150 2.21 -18.66 29.11
CA THR A 150 2.70 -20.05 29.03
C THR A 150 4.21 -20.16 29.31
N VAL A 151 4.96 -19.06 29.21
CA VAL A 151 6.42 -19.02 29.41
C VAL A 151 6.76 -18.51 30.79
N VAL A 152 6.14 -17.40 31.20
CA VAL A 152 6.36 -16.74 32.48
C VAL A 152 5.05 -16.17 33.02
N LYS A 153 4.80 -16.35 34.31
CA LYS A 153 3.64 -15.74 34.99
C LYS A 153 4.01 -14.36 35.50
N THR A 154 3.32 -13.34 35.02
CA THR A 154 3.49 -11.95 35.41
C THR A 154 2.18 -11.36 35.94
N LYS A 155 2.25 -10.19 36.56
CA LYS A 155 1.07 -9.37 36.88
C LYS A 155 0.89 -8.36 35.76
N GLY A 156 -0.16 -8.53 34.96
CA GLY A 156 -0.40 -7.69 33.79
C GLY A 156 -1.14 -6.40 34.14
N ASP A 157 -0.57 -5.24 33.82
CA ASP A 157 -1.19 -3.92 33.96
C ASP A 157 -1.42 -3.30 32.59
N SER A 158 -2.66 -2.86 32.31
CA SER A 158 -3.03 -2.29 31.03
C SER A 158 -2.93 -0.76 31.03
N TYR A 159 -2.34 -0.22 29.96
CA TYR A 159 -2.19 1.22 29.75
C TYR A 159 -3.04 1.68 28.56
N GLY A 160 -3.69 2.83 28.70
CA GLY A 160 -4.58 3.39 27.67
C GLY A 160 -3.86 4.14 26.55
N ASN A 161 -2.57 4.45 26.72
CA ASN A 161 -1.74 5.06 25.69
C ASN A 161 -0.30 4.55 25.75
N LEU A 162 0.36 4.63 24.61
CA LEU A 162 1.70 4.07 24.43
C LEU A 162 2.78 4.87 25.16
N ASP A 163 2.69 6.22 25.14
CA ASP A 163 3.66 7.09 25.80
C ASP A 163 3.60 6.93 27.33
N GLY A 164 2.38 6.77 27.88
CA GLY A 164 2.18 6.46 29.31
C GLY A 164 2.82 5.13 29.69
N LEU A 165 2.70 4.10 28.86
CA LEU A 165 3.35 2.81 29.08
C LEU A 165 4.88 2.94 29.07
N GLY A 166 5.45 3.69 28.10
CA GLY A 166 6.88 3.93 28.03
C GLY A 166 7.41 4.70 29.25
N LYS A 167 6.66 5.73 29.70
CA LYS A 167 6.99 6.51 30.91
C LYS A 167 6.93 5.65 32.17
N ALA A 168 5.93 4.78 32.29
CA ALA A 168 5.77 3.88 33.42
C ALA A 168 6.98 2.96 33.62
N LEU A 169 7.57 2.45 32.54
CA LEU A 169 8.80 1.66 32.62
C LEU A 169 9.99 2.52 33.08
N ILE A 170 10.17 3.71 32.53
CA ILE A 170 11.30 4.57 32.86
C ILE A 170 11.21 5.08 34.29
N ASN A 171 10.01 5.35 34.80
CA ASN A 171 9.74 5.85 36.16
C ASN A 171 9.63 4.74 37.22
N ASP A 172 9.91 3.47 36.89
CA ASP A 172 9.81 2.32 37.81
C ASP A 172 8.37 2.05 38.33
N GLU A 173 7.35 2.48 37.57
CA GLU A 173 5.94 2.18 37.90
C GLU A 173 5.57 0.75 37.45
N THR A 174 6.31 0.17 36.50
CA THR A 174 6.23 -1.23 36.06
C THR A 174 7.63 -1.82 35.89
N ASP A 175 7.81 -3.10 36.15
CA ASP A 175 9.11 -3.79 36.08
C ASP A 175 9.53 -4.11 34.63
N ALA A 176 8.56 -4.37 33.77
CA ALA A 176 8.74 -4.73 32.37
C ALA A 176 7.56 -4.25 31.52
N ILE A 177 7.76 -4.14 30.22
CA ILE A 177 6.67 -3.84 29.28
C ILE A 177 6.66 -4.80 28.09
N LEU A 178 5.46 -5.11 27.60
CA LEU A 178 5.22 -5.87 26.39
C LEU A 178 4.84 -4.92 25.25
N LEU A 179 5.64 -4.90 24.20
CA LEU A 179 5.43 -4.06 23.03
C LEU A 179 5.37 -4.91 21.74
N GLU A 180 4.40 -4.61 20.90
CA GLU A 180 4.47 -5.01 19.50
C GLU A 180 5.59 -4.22 18.80
N ASN A 181 6.18 -4.78 17.75
CA ASN A 181 7.33 -4.20 17.07
C ASN A 181 7.11 -2.74 16.59
N SER A 182 5.91 -2.41 16.07
CA SER A 182 5.57 -1.04 15.66
C SER A 182 5.48 -0.09 16.87
N GLN A 183 4.94 -0.55 17.99
CA GLN A 183 4.84 0.20 19.24
C GLN A 183 6.24 0.49 19.81
N LYS A 184 7.13 -0.52 19.78
CA LYS A 184 8.53 -0.36 20.19
C LYS A 184 9.23 0.72 19.36
N ILE A 185 9.11 0.66 18.02
CA ILE A 185 9.71 1.64 17.11
C ILE A 185 9.14 3.05 17.36
N LYS A 186 7.84 3.18 17.66
CA LYS A 186 7.24 4.48 18.02
C LYS A 186 7.88 5.08 19.26
N LEU A 187 8.04 4.32 20.35
CA LEU A 187 8.66 4.79 21.58
C LEU A 187 10.15 5.13 21.39
N GLU A 188 10.88 4.33 20.62
CA GLU A 188 12.29 4.59 20.30
C GLU A 188 12.47 5.90 19.51
N ASN A 189 11.54 6.22 18.62
CA ASN A 189 11.58 7.46 17.84
C ASN A 189 11.02 8.67 18.59
N ALA A 190 10.02 8.50 19.45
CA ALA A 190 9.49 9.56 20.30
C ALA A 190 10.57 10.15 21.23
N GLY A 191 11.54 9.33 21.63
CA GLY A 191 12.68 9.73 22.46
C GLY A 191 13.88 10.28 21.70
N GLY A 192 13.93 10.26 20.37
CA GLY A 192 15.11 10.58 19.54
C GLY A 192 15.45 12.06 19.40
N GLY A 193 14.86 12.95 20.15
CA GLY A 193 15.18 14.38 20.18
C GLY A 193 16.43 14.67 20.99
N SER A 194 17.54 14.88 20.30
CA SER A 194 18.76 15.47 20.85
C SER A 194 18.45 16.72 21.68
N THR A 195 18.99 16.75 22.88
CA THR A 195 19.04 17.89 23.78
C THR A 195 19.29 19.22 23.09
N LEU A 196 18.24 19.96 22.79
CA LEU A 196 18.29 21.40 22.66
C LEU A 196 17.36 21.98 23.69
N ASN A 197 18.01 22.63 24.69
CA ASN A 197 17.39 23.44 25.70
C ASN A 197 16.49 24.49 25.06
N ASN A 198 15.19 24.25 25.06
CA ASN A 198 14.20 25.32 24.91
C ASN A 198 13.17 25.17 26.02
N SER A 199 13.35 26.07 27.00
CA SER A 199 12.39 26.36 28.03
C SER A 199 11.16 27.05 27.44
N ASP A 200 10.27 26.27 26.85
CA ASP A 200 8.90 26.72 26.63
C ASP A 200 7.93 25.58 26.98
N SER A 201 7.36 25.74 28.16
CA SER A 201 6.61 24.75 28.90
C SER A 201 5.14 24.79 28.52
N SER A 202 4.75 24.24 27.37
CA SER A 202 3.34 24.00 27.08
C SER A 202 3.00 22.71 26.31
N THR A 203 3.97 21.83 26.10
CA THR A 203 3.72 20.50 25.50
C THR A 203 4.20 19.42 26.46
N GLY A 204 3.34 18.43 26.69
CA GLY A 204 3.57 17.37 27.68
C GLY A 204 4.96 16.75 27.63
N ASP A 205 5.50 16.51 28.78
CA ASP A 205 6.82 16.02 29.12
C ASP A 205 7.30 14.83 28.26
N THR A 206 7.84 15.13 27.09
CA THR A 206 8.53 14.17 26.21
C THR A 206 9.96 13.90 26.64
N SER A 207 10.45 14.65 27.64
CA SER A 207 11.84 14.54 28.16
C SER A 207 12.12 13.17 28.79
N VAL A 208 11.10 12.52 29.36
CA VAL A 208 11.23 11.19 29.99
C VAL A 208 11.51 10.11 28.97
N LEU A 209 10.88 10.17 27.79
CA LEU A 209 11.08 9.19 26.72
C LEU A 209 12.31 9.48 25.85
N SER A 210 13.03 10.58 26.09
CA SER A 210 14.25 10.87 25.36
C SER A 210 15.28 9.75 25.54
N ASN A 211 15.85 9.27 24.42
CA ASN A 211 16.77 8.13 24.40
C ASN A 211 16.16 6.84 24.99
N PHE A 212 14.88 6.58 24.73
CA PHE A 212 14.21 5.37 25.21
C PHE A 212 14.99 4.10 24.87
N CYS A 213 15.61 4.05 23.69
CA CYS A 213 16.45 2.96 23.23
C CYS A 213 17.66 2.71 24.18
N ASP A 214 18.30 3.78 24.68
CA ASP A 214 19.46 3.69 25.58
C ASP A 214 19.05 3.33 27.01
N LYS A 215 17.82 3.69 27.39
CA LYS A 215 17.25 3.45 28.72
C LYS A 215 16.63 2.08 28.89
N THR A 216 16.45 1.32 27.82
CA THR A 216 15.76 0.04 27.84
C THR A 216 16.54 -1.05 27.11
N LYS A 217 16.31 -2.29 27.49
CA LYS A 217 16.84 -3.47 26.78
C LYS A 217 15.75 -4.51 26.56
N VAL A 218 15.84 -5.22 25.44
CA VAL A 218 14.96 -6.33 25.11
C VAL A 218 15.50 -7.60 25.74
N ILE A 219 14.72 -8.26 26.59
CA ILE A 219 15.09 -9.54 27.21
C ILE A 219 14.43 -10.75 26.59
N TYR A 220 13.34 -10.54 25.82
CA TYR A 220 12.63 -11.63 25.14
C TYR A 220 11.92 -11.14 23.89
N THR A 221 11.97 -11.95 22.84
CA THR A 221 11.27 -11.69 21.57
C THR A 221 10.54 -12.94 21.12
N PHE A 222 9.29 -12.80 20.75
CA PHE A 222 8.48 -13.91 20.23
C PHE A 222 7.48 -13.45 19.18
N LYS A 223 6.93 -14.41 18.45
CA LYS A 223 5.95 -14.13 17.39
C LYS A 223 4.61 -14.77 17.70
N VAL A 224 3.53 -14.07 17.40
CA VAL A 224 2.16 -14.61 17.43
C VAL A 224 1.54 -14.56 16.05
N ARG A 225 0.76 -15.58 15.71
CA ARG A 225 0.01 -15.64 14.46
C ARG A 225 -1.46 -15.46 14.76
N VAL A 226 -2.05 -14.44 14.17
CA VAL A 226 -3.46 -14.12 14.30
C VAL A 226 -4.13 -14.42 12.98
N LYS A 227 -5.21 -15.20 13.03
CA LYS A 227 -6.02 -15.41 11.84
C LYS A 227 -6.61 -14.06 11.42
N VAL A 228 -6.43 -13.70 10.18
CA VAL A 228 -7.14 -12.56 9.60
C VAL A 228 -8.58 -13.03 9.44
N ASP A 229 -9.44 -12.63 10.37
CA ASP A 229 -10.86 -12.93 10.24
C ASP A 229 -11.34 -12.27 8.94
N SER A 230 -12.01 -13.05 8.12
CA SER A 230 -12.77 -12.47 7.01
C SER A 230 -13.72 -11.46 7.65
N LYS A 231 -13.51 -10.18 7.34
CA LYS A 231 -14.25 -9.06 7.99
C LYS A 231 -15.77 -9.11 7.73
N GLY A 232 -16.29 -10.28 7.32
CA GLY A 232 -17.70 -10.52 7.02
C GLY A 232 -18.20 -9.81 5.75
N ILE A 233 -17.29 -9.18 4.99
CA ILE A 233 -17.61 -8.37 3.80
C ILE A 233 -17.80 -9.28 2.58
N ASP A 234 -18.97 -9.22 1.98
CA ASP A 234 -19.19 -9.78 0.64
C ASP A 234 -18.74 -8.75 -0.41
N VAL A 235 -17.48 -8.83 -0.84
CA VAL A 235 -16.87 -7.91 -1.81
C VAL A 235 -17.60 -7.83 -3.15
N THR A 236 -18.57 -8.71 -3.40
CA THR A 236 -19.43 -8.67 -4.60
C THR A 236 -20.73 -7.90 -4.38
N LYS A 237 -21.02 -7.52 -3.13
CA LYS A 237 -22.27 -6.84 -2.76
C LYS A 237 -22.05 -5.62 -1.85
N ASP A 238 -21.11 -5.71 -0.93
CA ASP A 238 -20.90 -4.67 0.06
C ASP A 238 -19.89 -3.65 -0.44
N VAL A 239 -20.04 -2.39 -0.03
CA VAL A 239 -19.04 -1.36 -0.27
C VAL A 239 -17.86 -1.61 0.65
N PHE A 240 -16.65 -1.45 0.14
CA PHE A 240 -15.42 -1.63 0.90
C PHE A 240 -14.33 -0.67 0.45
N ASN A 241 -13.40 -0.41 1.37
CA ASN A 241 -12.27 0.49 1.14
C ASN A 241 -10.95 -0.30 1.13
N ILE A 242 -10.11 -0.01 0.13
CA ILE A 242 -8.76 -0.56 0.02
C ILE A 242 -7.76 0.57 0.15
N TYR A 243 -6.76 0.40 1.01
CA TYR A 243 -5.59 1.27 1.08
C TYR A 243 -4.48 0.74 0.18
N ILE A 244 -4.02 1.57 -0.76
CA ILE A 244 -2.84 1.30 -1.58
C ILE A 244 -1.66 2.07 -0.98
N SER A 245 -0.65 1.35 -0.51
CA SER A 245 0.61 1.87 0.01
C SER A 245 1.74 1.59 -0.98
N GLY A 246 2.33 2.63 -1.56
CA GLY A 246 3.45 2.50 -2.49
C GLY A 246 4.77 2.90 -1.84
N MET A 247 5.81 2.07 -2.00
CA MET A 247 7.15 2.29 -1.49
C MET A 247 8.09 2.73 -2.61
N ASP A 248 8.99 3.68 -2.32
CA ASP A 248 10.05 4.14 -3.24
C ASP A 248 11.29 3.22 -3.15
N GLU A 249 11.09 1.92 -3.38
CA GLU A 249 12.14 0.89 -3.27
C GLU A 249 12.00 -0.17 -4.35
N TYR A 250 13.12 -0.83 -4.68
CA TYR A 250 13.15 -2.03 -5.51
C TYR A 250 13.37 -3.29 -4.66
N GLY A 251 12.97 -4.43 -5.19
CA GLY A 251 13.18 -5.73 -4.58
C GLY A 251 11.99 -6.24 -3.79
N LYS A 252 12.22 -6.83 -2.64
CA LYS A 252 11.16 -7.43 -1.81
C LYS A 252 10.39 -6.36 -1.05
N VAL A 253 9.08 -6.46 -1.05
CA VAL A 253 8.21 -5.55 -0.28
C VAL A 253 8.42 -5.77 1.22
N SER A 254 8.63 -4.68 1.97
CA SER A 254 8.76 -4.68 3.43
C SER A 254 7.46 -4.21 4.08
N GLU A 255 7.09 -4.81 5.21
CA GLU A 255 5.95 -4.33 6.01
C GLU A 255 6.24 -2.96 6.64
N ILE A 256 7.51 -2.70 6.98
CA ILE A 256 7.97 -1.48 7.62
C ILE A 256 8.80 -0.68 6.61
N SER A 257 8.22 0.37 6.06
CA SER A 257 8.87 1.31 5.14
C SER A 257 8.01 2.54 4.96
N ARG A 258 8.62 3.64 4.53
CA ARG A 258 7.86 4.84 4.14
C ARG A 258 6.83 4.51 3.09
N SER A 259 5.66 5.15 3.19
CA SER A 259 4.62 5.07 2.18
C SER A 259 4.63 6.35 1.34
N ASP A 260 5.19 6.27 0.15
CA ASP A 260 5.32 7.41 -0.76
C ASP A 260 4.10 7.58 -1.67
N VAL A 261 3.24 6.57 -1.73
CA VAL A 261 1.91 6.62 -2.34
C VAL A 261 0.90 6.21 -1.28
N ASN A 262 -0.06 7.09 -1.01
CA ASN A 262 -1.16 6.83 -0.09
C ASN A 262 -2.47 7.06 -0.84
N MET A 263 -3.09 5.99 -1.31
CA MET A 263 -4.32 6.07 -2.09
C MET A 263 -5.39 5.16 -1.49
N ILE A 264 -6.59 5.67 -1.37
CA ILE A 264 -7.75 4.93 -0.91
C ILE A 264 -8.67 4.67 -2.09
N LEU A 265 -9.06 3.42 -2.26
CA LEU A 265 -10.05 3.00 -3.24
C LEU A 265 -11.36 2.69 -2.51
N THR A 266 -12.38 3.51 -2.69
CA THR A 266 -13.74 3.20 -2.23
C THR A 266 -14.48 2.52 -3.37
N ILE A 267 -14.84 1.25 -3.18
CA ILE A 267 -15.38 0.38 -4.22
C ILE A 267 -16.83 0.02 -3.90
N ASN A 268 -17.75 0.35 -4.80
CA ASN A 268 -19.14 -0.08 -4.71
C ASN A 268 -19.44 -1.08 -5.83
N PRO A 269 -19.47 -2.39 -5.54
CA PRO A 269 -19.65 -3.43 -6.53
C PRO A 269 -21.08 -3.46 -7.11
N LYS A 270 -22.08 -2.92 -6.41
CA LYS A 270 -23.48 -2.85 -6.89
C LYS A 270 -23.62 -1.80 -7.99
N THR A 271 -23.05 -0.62 -7.79
CA THR A 271 -23.12 0.49 -8.75
C THR A 271 -21.98 0.49 -9.75
N LYS A 272 -21.01 -0.43 -9.60
CA LYS A 272 -19.79 -0.53 -10.43
C LYS A 272 -19.01 0.79 -10.42
N GLN A 273 -18.83 1.36 -9.25
CA GLN A 273 -18.09 2.60 -9.04
C GLN A 273 -16.82 2.37 -8.21
N ILE A 274 -15.77 3.09 -8.56
CA ILE A 274 -14.52 3.19 -7.81
C ILE A 274 -14.18 4.67 -7.67
N LEU A 275 -14.03 5.14 -6.43
CA LEU A 275 -13.46 6.44 -6.13
C LEU A 275 -12.02 6.22 -5.67
N MET A 276 -11.07 6.86 -6.33
CA MET A 276 -9.67 6.90 -5.95
C MET A 276 -9.38 8.20 -5.23
N THR A 277 -9.04 8.13 -3.95
CA THR A 277 -8.70 9.31 -3.13
C THR A 277 -7.21 9.27 -2.81
N ASN A 278 -6.46 10.20 -3.39
CA ASN A 278 -5.02 10.36 -3.14
C ASN A 278 -4.79 11.28 -1.93
N VAL A 279 -3.98 10.83 -0.99
CA VAL A 279 -3.54 11.63 0.17
C VAL A 279 -2.05 11.93 0.01
N PRO A 280 -1.64 13.21 -0.01
CA PRO A 280 -0.23 13.58 -0.19
C PRO A 280 0.66 12.95 0.88
N ARG A 281 1.84 12.46 0.46
CA ARG A 281 2.78 11.79 1.36
C ARG A 281 3.30 12.67 2.50
N ASP A 282 3.42 13.98 2.22
CA ASP A 282 3.93 14.97 3.18
C ASP A 282 2.80 15.62 4.02
N TYR A 283 1.58 15.05 3.99
CA TYR A 283 0.42 15.52 4.75
C TYR A 283 0.73 15.51 6.24
N TYR A 284 0.58 16.68 6.92
CA TYR A 284 0.93 16.88 8.32
C TYR A 284 -0.23 16.48 9.22
N VAL A 285 -0.20 15.25 9.70
CA VAL A 285 -1.29 14.60 10.43
C VAL A 285 -0.80 14.05 11.78
N GLN A 286 -1.72 13.93 12.75
CA GLN A 286 -1.44 13.19 13.96
C GLN A 286 -1.36 11.70 13.62
N LEU A 287 -0.21 11.06 13.85
CA LEU A 287 -0.12 9.62 13.70
C LEU A 287 -0.94 8.93 14.78
N HIS A 288 -1.61 7.85 14.40
CA HIS A 288 -2.40 7.05 15.33
C HIS A 288 -1.53 6.56 16.51
N ASP A 289 -2.08 6.61 17.71
CA ASP A 289 -1.42 6.25 18.98
C ASP A 289 -0.15 7.10 19.29
N THR A 290 -0.05 8.32 18.77
CA THR A 290 1.01 9.26 19.15
C THR A 290 0.41 10.54 19.74
N THR A 291 1.20 11.23 20.56
CA THR A 291 0.88 12.52 21.14
C THR A 291 1.98 13.55 20.83
N GLY A 292 1.69 14.83 20.98
CA GLY A 292 2.65 15.90 20.71
C GLY A 292 2.68 16.30 19.23
N TYR A 293 3.87 16.35 18.62
CA TYR A 293 3.99 16.77 17.23
C TYR A 293 3.25 15.85 16.27
N LYS A 294 2.57 16.45 15.31
CA LYS A 294 2.11 15.75 14.12
C LYS A 294 3.29 15.26 13.29
N ASP A 295 3.04 14.46 12.26
CA ASP A 295 4.09 13.98 11.38
C ASP A 295 3.63 13.94 9.92
N LYS A 296 4.56 13.71 9.01
CA LYS A 296 4.22 13.40 7.63
C LYS A 296 3.56 12.04 7.54
N LEU A 297 2.51 11.93 6.76
CA LEU A 297 1.82 10.66 6.53
C LEU A 297 2.77 9.55 6.04
N THR A 298 3.78 9.90 5.21
CA THR A 298 4.77 8.92 4.73
C THR A 298 5.54 8.25 5.87
N HIS A 299 5.74 8.94 6.99
CA HIS A 299 6.44 8.39 8.16
C HIS A 299 5.58 7.37 8.93
N ALA A 300 4.26 7.42 8.84
CA ALA A 300 3.39 6.39 9.44
C ALA A 300 3.78 4.97 9.02
N GLY A 301 4.20 4.80 7.76
CA GLY A 301 4.65 3.52 7.23
C GLY A 301 5.92 2.97 7.87
N THR A 302 6.76 3.81 8.48
CA THR A 302 7.96 3.35 9.23
C THR A 302 7.61 2.67 10.55
N TYR A 303 6.39 2.87 11.02
CA TYR A 303 5.81 2.19 12.18
C TYR A 303 4.94 1.00 11.79
N GLY A 304 4.89 0.68 10.50
CA GLY A 304 4.09 -0.40 9.94
C GLY A 304 2.84 0.06 9.19
N VAL A 305 2.31 -0.84 8.36
CA VAL A 305 1.14 -0.53 7.54
C VAL A 305 -0.11 -0.23 8.39
N ASP A 306 -0.25 -0.86 9.55
CA ASP A 306 -1.38 -0.66 10.45
C ASP A 306 -1.44 0.77 11.00
N THR A 307 -0.27 1.38 11.28
CA THR A 307 -0.21 2.80 11.68
C THR A 307 -0.68 3.72 10.55
N SER A 308 -0.28 3.44 9.30
CA SER A 308 -0.75 4.21 8.15
C SER A 308 -2.27 4.07 7.96
N ILE A 309 -2.80 2.84 8.08
CA ILE A 309 -4.23 2.56 7.96
C ILE A 309 -5.01 3.36 9.01
N LYS A 310 -4.67 3.20 10.29
CA LYS A 310 -5.38 3.86 11.38
C LYS A 310 -5.27 5.39 11.34
N THR A 311 -4.09 5.91 10.95
CA THR A 311 -3.92 7.36 10.74
C THR A 311 -4.84 7.90 9.63
N LEU A 312 -5.02 7.15 8.55
CA LEU A 312 -5.95 7.53 7.47
C LEU A 312 -7.42 7.35 7.89
N GLU A 313 -7.73 6.32 8.69
CA GLU A 313 -9.06 6.13 9.28
C GLU A 313 -9.43 7.32 10.19
N ASP A 314 -8.50 7.77 11.05
CA ASP A 314 -8.68 8.93 11.92
C ASP A 314 -8.88 10.23 11.12
N LEU A 315 -8.07 10.44 10.06
CA LEU A 315 -8.15 11.62 9.20
C LEU A 315 -9.50 11.72 8.47
N LEU A 316 -9.96 10.60 7.91
CA LEU A 316 -11.11 10.58 7.02
C LEU A 316 -12.42 10.14 7.71
N GLY A 317 -12.35 9.57 8.90
CA GLY A 317 -13.52 9.03 9.60
C GLY A 317 -14.17 7.84 8.90
N ILE A 318 -13.38 7.05 8.18
CA ILE A 318 -13.81 5.86 7.43
C ILE A 318 -13.08 4.62 7.95
N LYS A 319 -13.57 3.45 7.60
CA LYS A 319 -12.88 2.19 7.84
C LYS A 319 -12.17 1.72 6.58
N LEU A 320 -10.91 1.32 6.71
CA LEU A 320 -10.14 0.69 5.65
C LEU A 320 -10.21 -0.83 5.82
N ASP A 321 -10.82 -1.49 4.85
CA ASP A 321 -11.15 -2.90 4.96
C ASP A 321 -10.01 -3.82 4.55
N TYR A 322 -9.24 -3.41 3.55
CA TYR A 322 -8.10 -4.14 3.03
C TYR A 322 -6.97 -3.18 2.68
N TYR A 323 -5.75 -3.73 2.53
CA TYR A 323 -4.63 -2.98 1.98
C TYR A 323 -3.86 -3.77 0.93
N PHE A 324 -3.18 -3.04 0.06
CA PHE A 324 -2.18 -3.54 -0.86
C PHE A 324 -0.92 -2.70 -0.71
N LYS A 325 0.19 -3.32 -0.36
CA LYS A 325 1.49 -2.68 -0.28
C LYS A 325 2.36 -3.14 -1.43
N VAL A 326 2.85 -2.18 -2.23
CA VAL A 326 3.58 -2.41 -3.48
C VAL A 326 4.84 -1.54 -3.53
N ASN A 327 5.81 -1.94 -4.35
CA ASN A 327 7.01 -1.18 -4.63
C ASN A 327 7.24 -1.01 -6.14
N PHE A 328 8.37 -0.45 -6.54
CA PHE A 328 8.70 -0.25 -7.95
C PHE A 328 8.76 -1.55 -8.76
N SER A 329 9.38 -2.59 -8.19
CA SER A 329 9.43 -3.90 -8.85
C SER A 329 8.04 -4.48 -9.05
N SER A 330 7.14 -4.31 -8.07
CA SER A 330 5.74 -4.73 -8.16
C SER A 330 5.04 -4.05 -9.33
N LEU A 331 5.18 -2.71 -9.39
CA LEU A 331 4.52 -1.91 -10.42
C LEU A 331 5.00 -2.29 -11.83
N GLU A 332 6.34 -2.38 -12.02
CA GLU A 332 6.92 -2.80 -13.30
C GLU A 332 6.42 -4.19 -13.70
N ASN A 333 6.41 -5.13 -12.77
CA ASN A 333 5.98 -6.51 -13.03
C ASN A 333 4.50 -6.62 -13.36
N ILE A 334 3.62 -5.92 -12.61
CA ILE A 334 2.17 -5.89 -12.87
C ILE A 334 1.89 -5.34 -14.27
N VAL A 335 2.49 -4.20 -14.62
CA VAL A 335 2.27 -3.57 -15.92
C VAL A 335 2.77 -4.45 -17.06
N ASN A 336 3.95 -5.06 -16.91
CA ASN A 336 4.50 -5.98 -17.91
C ASN A 336 3.67 -7.26 -18.06
N ALA A 337 3.14 -7.81 -16.96
CA ALA A 337 2.27 -8.99 -17.00
C ALA A 337 0.94 -8.72 -17.73
N LEU A 338 0.51 -7.46 -17.75
CA LEU A 338 -0.66 -7.00 -18.49
C LEU A 338 -0.36 -6.65 -19.97
N ASP A 339 0.88 -6.85 -20.47
CA ASP A 339 1.39 -6.37 -21.77
C ASP A 339 1.22 -4.84 -21.91
N GLY A 340 1.59 -4.12 -20.88
CA GLY A 340 1.43 -2.68 -20.82
C GLY A 340 0.00 -2.22 -20.52
N VAL A 341 -0.12 -0.94 -20.22
CA VAL A 341 -1.40 -0.27 -19.95
C VAL A 341 -1.44 1.08 -20.66
N ASP A 342 -2.64 1.61 -20.90
CA ASP A 342 -2.83 2.90 -21.58
C ASP A 342 -3.17 3.96 -20.53
N VAL A 343 -2.16 4.81 -20.19
CA VAL A 343 -2.30 5.88 -19.20
C VAL A 343 -2.71 7.19 -19.87
N TYR A 344 -3.55 7.97 -19.22
CA TYR A 344 -3.91 9.30 -19.67
C TYR A 344 -2.93 10.34 -19.09
N SER A 345 -2.29 11.13 -19.95
CA SER A 345 -1.45 12.26 -19.58
C SER A 345 -2.18 13.58 -19.80
N GLU A 346 -2.19 14.45 -18.79
CA GLU A 346 -2.76 15.81 -18.94
C GLU A 346 -1.87 16.75 -19.76
N TYR A 347 -0.57 16.40 -19.90
CA TYR A 347 0.45 17.24 -20.51
C TYR A 347 1.38 16.44 -21.43
N ASP A 348 1.99 17.15 -22.39
CA ASP A 348 3.19 16.69 -23.06
C ASP A 348 4.38 16.90 -22.12
N PHE A 349 5.16 15.85 -21.85
CA PHE A 349 6.35 15.99 -21.03
C PHE A 349 7.40 14.90 -21.29
N GLN A 350 8.63 15.19 -20.91
CA GLN A 350 9.70 14.22 -20.84
C GLN A 350 10.05 13.95 -19.38
N SER A 351 10.03 12.69 -18.98
CA SER A 351 10.47 12.29 -17.64
C SER A 351 11.98 12.45 -17.46
N TRP A 352 12.42 12.58 -16.21
CA TRP A 352 13.84 12.74 -15.86
C TRP A 352 14.77 11.66 -16.43
N ASN A 353 14.24 10.45 -16.71
CA ASN A 353 14.97 9.33 -17.29
C ASN A 353 14.72 9.15 -18.81
N GLY A 354 14.15 10.16 -19.47
CA GLY A 354 14.10 10.31 -20.92
C GLY A 354 12.90 9.72 -21.63
N TYR A 355 11.87 9.24 -20.94
CA TYR A 355 10.62 8.84 -21.60
C TYR A 355 9.79 10.06 -21.98
N ASN A 356 9.25 10.06 -23.21
CA ASN A 356 8.43 11.14 -23.74
C ASN A 356 6.97 10.73 -23.70
N PHE A 357 6.14 11.51 -23.05
CA PHE A 357 4.70 11.32 -22.94
C PHE A 357 4.00 12.45 -23.67
N THR A 358 2.92 12.11 -24.38
CA THR A 358 2.08 13.06 -25.10
C THR A 358 0.77 13.25 -24.37
N LYS A 359 0.22 14.45 -24.39
CA LYS A 359 -1.12 14.70 -23.86
C LYS A 359 -2.14 13.75 -24.50
N GLY A 360 -2.95 13.07 -23.66
CA GLY A 360 -3.85 12.02 -24.11
C GLY A 360 -3.39 10.64 -23.63
N TYR A 361 -3.86 9.57 -24.28
CA TYR A 361 -3.52 8.21 -23.91
C TYR A 361 -2.15 7.79 -24.43
N ASN A 362 -1.34 7.21 -23.56
CA ASN A 362 -0.01 6.70 -23.86
C ASN A 362 0.08 5.23 -23.47
N HIS A 363 0.50 4.37 -24.39
CA HIS A 363 0.80 2.98 -24.08
C HIS A 363 2.14 2.89 -23.35
N VAL A 364 2.14 2.35 -22.12
CA VAL A 364 3.32 2.26 -21.27
C VAL A 364 3.57 0.83 -20.83
N GLU A 365 4.81 0.37 -20.96
CA GLU A 365 5.34 -0.81 -20.31
C GLU A 365 5.90 -0.45 -18.93
N GLY A 366 6.24 -1.46 -18.08
CA GLY A 366 6.58 -1.29 -16.67
C GLY A 366 7.53 -0.14 -16.35
N LYS A 367 8.68 -0.04 -17.06
CA LYS A 367 9.65 1.04 -16.82
C LYS A 367 9.13 2.42 -17.22
N ALA A 368 8.37 2.51 -18.30
CA ALA A 368 7.75 3.76 -18.72
C ALA A 368 6.62 4.15 -17.77
N ALA A 369 5.82 3.18 -17.31
CA ALA A 369 4.77 3.36 -16.32
C ALA A 369 5.34 3.89 -15.00
N LEU A 370 6.46 3.31 -14.53
CA LEU A 370 7.15 3.79 -13.34
C LEU A 370 7.69 5.22 -13.53
N ALA A 371 8.26 5.52 -14.71
CA ALA A 371 8.73 6.87 -15.03
C ALA A 371 7.58 7.89 -15.01
N PHE A 372 6.42 7.52 -15.58
CA PHE A 372 5.21 8.34 -15.58
C PHE A 372 4.70 8.63 -14.15
N ALA A 373 4.64 7.60 -13.30
CA ALA A 373 4.13 7.72 -11.94
C ALA A 373 5.07 8.45 -10.96
N ARG A 374 6.36 8.57 -11.30
CA ARG A 374 7.38 9.22 -10.44
C ARG A 374 7.70 10.64 -10.84
N GLU A 375 7.32 11.06 -12.05
CA GLU A 375 7.67 12.39 -12.54
C GLU A 375 6.99 13.49 -11.73
N ARG A 376 7.77 14.45 -11.26
CA ARG A 376 7.31 15.62 -10.51
C ARG A 376 8.04 16.91 -10.88
N HIS A 377 9.29 16.81 -11.34
CA HIS A 377 10.15 17.97 -11.55
C HIS A 377 9.79 18.77 -12.81
N THR A 378 9.15 18.11 -13.76
CA THR A 378 8.71 18.73 -15.01
C THR A 378 7.44 19.58 -14.83
N PHE A 379 6.72 19.38 -13.74
CA PHE A 379 5.42 20.02 -13.50
C PHE A 379 5.51 21.16 -12.50
N THR A 380 4.75 22.22 -12.75
CA THR A 380 4.62 23.37 -11.84
C THR A 380 4.02 22.94 -10.50
N ASP A 381 3.01 22.04 -10.53
CA ASP A 381 2.34 21.51 -9.34
C ASP A 381 3.11 20.36 -8.66
N GLY A 382 4.25 19.97 -9.20
CA GLY A 382 5.18 19.04 -8.57
C GLY A 382 4.52 17.76 -8.07
N ASP A 383 4.40 17.64 -6.77
CA ASP A 383 3.89 16.45 -6.07
C ASP A 383 2.42 16.18 -6.33
N ASN A 384 1.59 17.22 -6.50
CA ASN A 384 0.17 17.06 -6.81
C ASN A 384 -0.02 16.41 -8.19
N GLN A 385 0.76 16.84 -9.21
CA GLN A 385 0.69 16.20 -10.53
C GLN A 385 1.20 14.77 -10.50
N ARG A 386 2.23 14.47 -9.68
CA ARG A 386 2.66 13.08 -9.46
C ARG A 386 1.51 12.23 -8.91
N GLY A 387 0.76 12.73 -7.94
CA GLY A 387 -0.44 12.06 -7.41
C GLY A 387 -1.48 11.76 -8.48
N LYS A 388 -1.76 12.72 -9.38
CA LYS A 388 -2.67 12.51 -10.53
C LYS A 388 -2.14 11.48 -11.51
N ASN A 389 -0.85 11.50 -11.81
CA ASN A 389 -0.21 10.50 -12.66
C ASN A 389 -0.31 9.09 -12.06
N GLN A 390 -0.14 8.96 -10.73
CA GLN A 390 -0.33 7.70 -10.01
C GLN A 390 -1.78 7.22 -10.11
N GLN A 391 -2.75 8.11 -9.94
CA GLN A 391 -4.17 7.79 -10.13
C GLN A 391 -4.45 7.31 -11.56
N ALA A 392 -3.97 8.04 -12.57
CA ALA A 392 -4.14 7.66 -13.97
C ALA A 392 -3.53 6.28 -14.29
N LEU A 393 -2.38 5.96 -13.70
CA LEU A 393 -1.76 4.65 -13.86
C LEU A 393 -2.56 3.54 -13.17
N ILE A 394 -3.03 3.75 -11.95
CA ILE A 394 -3.86 2.77 -11.23
C ILE A 394 -5.18 2.56 -11.97
N GLU A 395 -5.80 3.63 -12.50
CA GLU A 395 -6.98 3.52 -13.34
C GLU A 395 -6.72 2.67 -14.58
N ALA A 396 -5.61 2.91 -15.29
CA ALA A 396 -5.23 2.14 -16.47
C ALA A 396 -5.04 0.65 -16.16
N ILE A 397 -4.42 0.33 -15.01
CA ILE A 397 -4.28 -1.05 -14.51
C ILE A 397 -5.68 -1.65 -14.27
N PHE A 398 -6.58 -0.95 -13.57
CA PHE A 398 -7.94 -1.42 -13.31
C PHE A 398 -8.72 -1.64 -14.60
N ARG A 399 -8.67 -0.72 -15.55
CA ARG A 399 -9.31 -0.87 -16.88
C ARG A 399 -8.81 -2.11 -17.60
N LYS A 400 -7.51 -2.36 -17.56
CA LYS A 400 -6.91 -3.55 -18.17
C LYS A 400 -7.33 -4.83 -17.45
N CYS A 401 -7.31 -4.85 -16.11
CA CYS A 401 -7.74 -5.98 -15.28
C CYS A 401 -9.24 -6.30 -15.42
N THR A 402 -10.07 -5.30 -15.73
CA THR A 402 -11.51 -5.49 -15.93
C THR A 402 -11.88 -5.80 -17.39
N SER A 403 -10.95 -5.72 -18.32
CA SER A 403 -11.16 -6.07 -19.73
C SER A 403 -11.16 -7.59 -19.95
N SER A 404 -11.74 -8.03 -21.06
CA SER A 404 -11.77 -9.46 -21.43
C SER A 404 -10.38 -10.06 -21.69
N SER A 405 -9.37 -9.24 -21.97
CA SER A 405 -7.99 -9.67 -22.20
C SER A 405 -7.32 -10.26 -20.95
N ILE A 406 -7.83 -9.94 -19.75
CA ILE A 406 -7.28 -10.47 -18.48
C ILE A 406 -7.33 -12.00 -18.41
N ILE A 407 -8.31 -12.65 -19.05
CA ILE A 407 -8.47 -14.12 -19.03
C ILE A 407 -7.20 -14.82 -19.50
N THR A 408 -6.55 -14.28 -20.55
CA THR A 408 -5.32 -14.85 -21.11
C THR A 408 -4.06 -14.45 -20.35
N LYS A 409 -4.11 -13.37 -19.55
CA LYS A 409 -2.98 -12.80 -18.81
C LYS A 409 -3.01 -13.13 -17.32
N TYR A 410 -4.07 -13.77 -16.86
CA TYR A 410 -4.30 -14.02 -15.44
C TYR A 410 -3.12 -14.75 -14.77
N ASN A 411 -2.60 -15.80 -15.38
CA ASN A 411 -1.46 -16.54 -14.83
C ASN A 411 -0.18 -15.69 -14.75
N SER A 412 0.14 -14.94 -15.82
CA SER A 412 1.30 -14.04 -15.83
C SER A 412 1.20 -12.95 -14.78
N LEU A 413 -0.01 -12.42 -14.58
CA LEU A 413 -0.28 -11.44 -13.53
C LEU A 413 -0.05 -12.03 -12.14
N LEU A 414 -0.55 -13.23 -11.88
CA LEU A 414 -0.37 -13.90 -10.59
C LEU A 414 1.08 -14.24 -10.30
N ASP A 415 1.80 -14.81 -11.28
CA ASP A 415 3.23 -15.10 -11.14
C ASP A 415 4.05 -13.83 -10.88
N SER A 416 3.65 -12.69 -11.47
CA SER A 416 4.33 -11.40 -11.27
C SER A 416 4.06 -10.78 -9.91
N LEU A 417 2.96 -11.11 -9.26
CA LEU A 417 2.57 -10.60 -7.94
C LEU A 417 3.23 -11.37 -6.80
N GLN A 418 3.69 -12.59 -7.07
CA GLN A 418 4.24 -13.53 -6.12
C GLN A 418 5.42 -12.94 -5.39
N ASP A 419 5.90 -12.41 -4.67
CA ASP A 419 7.06 -11.78 -4.01
C ASP A 419 7.12 -10.26 -4.12
N SER A 420 6.15 -9.67 -4.82
CA SER A 420 6.19 -8.23 -5.13
C SER A 420 5.11 -7.42 -4.40
N MET A 421 4.22 -8.06 -3.63
CA MET A 421 3.08 -7.39 -3.00
C MET A 421 2.74 -8.03 -1.66
N ILE A 422 2.28 -7.21 -0.71
CA ILE A 422 1.69 -7.66 0.55
C ILE A 422 0.24 -7.17 0.62
N THR A 423 -0.69 -8.05 1.02
CA THR A 423 -2.11 -7.71 1.20
C THR A 423 -2.72 -8.55 2.32
N ASP A 424 -3.73 -8.01 2.98
CA ASP A 424 -4.59 -8.71 3.93
C ASP A 424 -5.94 -9.13 3.31
N MET A 425 -6.13 -8.87 2.00
CA MET A 425 -7.36 -9.27 1.32
C MET A 425 -7.37 -10.79 1.08
N PRO A 426 -8.36 -11.52 1.60
CA PRO A 426 -8.43 -12.97 1.43
C PRO A 426 -8.50 -13.37 -0.04
N MET A 427 -7.81 -14.46 -0.40
CA MET A 427 -7.82 -15.00 -1.75
C MET A 427 -9.24 -15.26 -2.29
N LYS A 428 -10.12 -15.73 -1.41
CA LYS A 428 -11.54 -15.93 -1.71
C LYS A 428 -12.22 -14.64 -2.17
N SER A 429 -11.88 -13.50 -1.57
CA SER A 429 -12.42 -12.18 -1.95
C SER A 429 -11.90 -11.75 -3.33
N ILE A 430 -10.60 -11.91 -3.60
CA ILE A 430 -9.99 -11.59 -4.89
C ILE A 430 -10.62 -12.44 -6.01
N THR A 431 -10.75 -13.76 -5.79
CA THR A 431 -11.38 -14.65 -6.77
C THR A 431 -12.86 -14.36 -6.97
N SER A 432 -13.58 -13.92 -5.92
CA SER A 432 -14.99 -13.53 -6.01
C SER A 432 -15.17 -12.27 -6.87
N LEU A 433 -14.28 -11.27 -6.74
CA LEU A 433 -14.27 -10.08 -7.60
C LEU A 433 -14.00 -10.44 -9.05
N ALA A 434 -12.98 -11.27 -9.32
CA ALA A 434 -12.67 -11.72 -10.67
C ALA A 434 -13.85 -12.48 -11.31
N LYS A 435 -14.48 -13.37 -10.54
CA LYS A 435 -15.67 -14.12 -10.97
C LYS A 435 -16.86 -13.21 -11.25
N MET A 436 -17.09 -12.20 -10.40
CA MET A 436 -18.12 -11.19 -10.60
C MET A 436 -17.86 -10.42 -11.90
N GLN A 437 -16.64 -9.95 -12.14
CA GLN A 437 -16.30 -9.21 -13.35
C GLN A 437 -16.50 -10.05 -14.62
N LEU A 438 -16.07 -11.31 -14.62
CA LEU A 438 -16.25 -12.23 -15.74
C LEU A 438 -17.73 -12.56 -16.00
N ARG A 439 -18.56 -12.61 -14.95
CA ARG A 439 -20.00 -12.85 -15.06
C ARG A 439 -20.72 -11.63 -15.62
N ASP A 440 -20.44 -10.47 -15.03
CA ASP A 440 -21.17 -9.23 -15.30
C ASP A 440 -20.67 -8.55 -16.56
N ASN A 441 -19.40 -8.72 -16.90
CA ASN A 441 -18.69 -8.02 -17.99
C ASN A 441 -19.01 -6.53 -18.02
N ALA A 442 -19.04 -5.94 -16.82
CA ALA A 442 -19.48 -4.57 -16.60
C ALA A 442 -18.33 -3.58 -16.78
N SER A 443 -18.64 -2.40 -17.28
CA SER A 443 -17.76 -1.25 -17.25
C SER A 443 -17.88 -0.57 -15.88
N TRP A 444 -16.73 -0.21 -15.29
CA TRP A 444 -16.66 0.50 -14.01
C TRP A 444 -16.57 1.99 -14.24
N ASN A 445 -17.32 2.74 -13.45
CA ASN A 445 -17.17 4.19 -13.35
C ASN A 445 -16.05 4.51 -12.36
N ILE A 446 -14.95 5.08 -12.85
CA ILE A 446 -13.78 5.41 -12.04
C ILE A 446 -13.68 6.93 -11.91
N THR A 447 -13.61 7.41 -10.68
CA THR A 447 -13.51 8.83 -10.35
C THR A 447 -12.29 9.05 -9.47
N SER A 448 -11.54 10.12 -9.73
CA SER A 448 -10.36 10.50 -8.95
C SER A 448 -10.64 11.72 -8.08
N ASN A 449 -10.06 11.73 -6.89
CA ASN A 449 -10.01 12.84 -5.97
C ASN A 449 -8.64 12.93 -5.34
N SER A 450 -8.16 14.14 -5.02
CA SER A 450 -6.89 14.34 -4.34
C SER A 450 -7.07 15.35 -3.22
N LEU A 451 -6.59 15.02 -2.04
CA LEU A 451 -6.50 15.97 -0.95
C LEU A 451 -5.42 17.01 -1.26
N THR A 452 -5.63 18.23 -0.82
CA THR A 452 -4.74 19.37 -1.03
C THR A 452 -4.31 19.98 0.30
N GLY A 453 -3.25 20.78 0.28
CA GLY A 453 -2.78 21.47 1.48
C GLY A 453 -1.80 22.58 1.14
N THR A 454 -1.32 23.25 2.17
CA THR A 454 -0.33 24.34 2.06
C THR A 454 1.01 23.86 2.59
N GLY A 455 2.08 24.15 1.84
CA GLY A 455 3.44 23.82 2.26
C GLY A 455 3.85 24.65 3.49
N SER A 456 4.48 24.00 4.46
CA SER A 456 5.06 24.59 5.69
C SER A 456 6.34 23.86 6.06
N TYR A 457 7.04 24.38 7.05
CA TYR A 457 8.16 23.72 7.71
C TYR A 457 7.81 23.56 9.17
N GLU A 458 7.77 22.31 9.65
CA GLU A 458 7.32 21.97 10.99
C GLU A 458 8.20 20.90 11.63
N TYR A 459 8.25 20.87 12.96
CA TYR A 459 8.78 19.74 13.70
C TYR A 459 7.85 18.54 13.54
N THR A 460 8.42 17.36 13.35
CA THR A 460 7.65 16.13 13.18
C THR A 460 7.91 15.15 14.32
N TYR A 461 6.96 14.28 14.60
CA TYR A 461 7.08 13.26 15.65
C TYR A 461 8.32 12.36 15.45
N THR A 462 8.58 11.93 14.21
CA THR A 462 9.74 11.08 13.87
C THR A 462 11.07 11.85 13.93
N TYR A 463 11.07 13.16 13.61
CA TYR A 463 12.27 14.00 13.55
C TYR A 463 12.00 15.32 14.27
N ASN A 464 11.87 15.25 15.60
CA ASN A 464 11.52 16.39 16.44
C ASN A 464 12.69 17.35 16.73
N PHE A 465 13.87 17.10 16.16
CA PHE A 465 15.07 17.91 16.32
C PHE A 465 15.33 18.88 15.16
N GLN A 466 14.53 18.82 14.08
CA GLN A 466 14.65 19.71 12.94
C GLN A 466 13.29 19.91 12.26
N GLU A 467 13.10 21.10 11.71
CA GLU A 467 11.95 21.39 10.88
C GLU A 467 12.08 20.68 9.54
N LEU A 468 11.01 20.04 9.12
CA LEU A 468 10.91 19.38 7.82
C LEU A 468 9.79 20.04 7.00
N TYR A 469 9.96 20.08 5.68
CA TYR A 469 8.85 20.45 4.80
C TYR A 469 7.69 19.50 5.03
N VAL A 470 6.50 20.05 5.25
CA VAL A 470 5.22 19.33 5.40
C VAL A 470 4.15 19.99 4.54
N MET A 471 3.06 19.29 4.33
CA MET A 471 1.85 19.82 3.71
C MET A 471 0.75 19.88 4.77
N VAL A 472 0.43 21.08 5.25
CA VAL A 472 -0.68 21.29 6.19
C VAL A 472 -1.99 21.05 5.46
N PRO A 473 -2.87 20.16 5.96
CA PRO A 473 -4.13 19.82 5.33
C PRO A 473 -5.01 21.03 5.03
N ASN A 474 -5.62 21.06 3.84
CA ASN A 474 -6.76 21.89 3.57
C ASN A 474 -8.03 21.13 3.99
N GLU A 475 -8.66 21.58 5.06
CA GLU A 475 -9.83 20.92 5.67
C GLU A 475 -11.05 20.87 4.72
N ASP A 476 -11.19 21.83 3.81
CA ASP A 476 -12.25 21.80 2.79
C ASP A 476 -12.03 20.60 1.85
N SER A 477 -10.79 20.33 1.46
CA SER A 477 -10.46 19.18 0.60
C SER A 477 -10.67 17.85 1.31
N VAL A 478 -10.43 17.79 2.63
CA VAL A 478 -10.70 16.62 3.45
C VAL A 478 -12.21 16.38 3.54
N THR A 479 -12.98 17.44 3.77
CA THR A 479 -14.45 17.39 3.83
C THR A 479 -15.04 16.95 2.49
N GLU A 480 -14.59 17.51 1.38
CA GLU A 480 -15.01 17.11 0.03
C GLU A 480 -14.70 15.62 -0.24
N ALA A 481 -13.54 15.14 0.21
CA ALA A 481 -13.19 13.73 0.07
C ALA A 481 -14.15 12.83 0.87
N LYS A 482 -14.46 13.19 2.12
CA LYS A 482 -15.46 12.47 2.94
C LYS A 482 -16.85 12.45 2.29
N GLU A 483 -17.28 13.56 1.73
CA GLU A 483 -18.56 13.65 1.02
C GLU A 483 -18.60 12.74 -0.22
N LYS A 484 -17.55 12.75 -1.03
CA LYS A 484 -17.44 11.88 -2.21
C LYS A 484 -17.43 10.40 -1.83
N ILE A 485 -16.69 10.03 -0.78
CA ILE A 485 -16.69 8.67 -0.22
C ILE A 485 -18.11 8.27 0.19
N ASN A 486 -18.81 9.12 0.94
CA ASN A 486 -20.18 8.87 1.39
C ASN A 486 -21.16 8.74 0.21
N LYS A 487 -21.01 9.52 -0.85
CA LYS A 487 -21.79 9.38 -2.08
C LYS A 487 -21.62 8.02 -2.73
N VAL A 488 -20.38 7.52 -2.84
CA VAL A 488 -20.14 6.16 -3.35
C VAL A 488 -20.73 5.10 -2.42
N VAL A 489 -20.60 5.28 -1.10
CA VAL A 489 -21.17 4.36 -0.10
C VAL A 489 -22.70 4.32 -0.20
N SER A 490 -23.36 5.45 -0.36
CA SER A 490 -24.81 5.52 -0.54
C SER A 490 -25.30 5.05 -1.93
N GLY A 491 -24.37 4.85 -2.86
CA GLY A 491 -24.68 4.42 -4.24
C GLY A 491 -25.02 5.56 -5.20
N GLU A 492 -24.79 6.81 -4.79
CA GLU A 492 -24.90 7.96 -5.67
C GLU A 492 -23.80 7.91 -6.74
N LYS A 493 -24.18 8.25 -7.98
CA LYS A 493 -23.24 8.16 -9.10
C LYS A 493 -22.40 9.43 -9.18
N LEU A 494 -21.09 9.26 -9.14
CA LEU A 494 -20.11 10.32 -9.42
C LEU A 494 -19.83 10.42 -10.93
N GLU A 495 -19.45 11.61 -11.39
CA GLU A 495 -18.96 11.79 -12.76
C GLU A 495 -17.59 11.14 -12.94
N SER A 496 -17.34 10.54 -14.12
CA SER A 496 -16.03 9.93 -14.42
C SER A 496 -14.99 11.03 -14.60
N SER A 497 -13.81 10.86 -13.99
CA SER A 497 -12.72 11.83 -14.07
C SER A 497 -12.01 11.85 -15.43
N TYR A 498 -12.09 10.76 -16.21
CA TYR A 498 -11.38 10.62 -17.48
C TYR A 498 -12.32 10.24 -18.61
N GLY A 499 -11.97 10.70 -19.83
CA GLY A 499 -12.73 10.45 -21.05
C GLY A 499 -12.86 8.95 -21.36
N LYS A 500 -13.98 8.57 -21.95
CA LYS A 500 -14.35 7.17 -22.19
C LYS A 500 -13.64 6.51 -23.39
N ASP A 501 -13.01 7.27 -24.26
CA ASP A 501 -12.51 6.77 -25.55
C ASP A 501 -10.99 6.93 -25.66
N ALA A 502 -10.29 5.80 -25.53
CA ALA A 502 -8.90 5.67 -25.93
C ALA A 502 -8.81 5.45 -27.46
N SER A 503 -9.35 6.38 -28.25
CA SER A 503 -9.35 6.24 -29.72
C SER A 503 -7.96 6.46 -30.31
N ASP A 504 -7.14 7.31 -29.68
CA ASP A 504 -5.79 7.61 -30.12
C ASP A 504 -4.80 7.34 -28.99
N VAL A 505 -4.12 6.19 -29.04
CA VAL A 505 -3.11 5.79 -28.06
C VAL A 505 -1.72 6.02 -28.66
N HIS A 506 -0.94 6.88 -28.02
CA HIS A 506 0.43 7.20 -28.42
C HIS A 506 1.42 6.14 -27.90
N SER A 507 2.41 5.81 -28.73
CA SER A 507 3.53 4.98 -28.29
C SER A 507 4.58 5.83 -27.57
N VAL A 508 5.03 5.36 -26.39
CA VAL A 508 6.06 6.06 -25.62
C VAL A 508 7.44 5.75 -26.15
N SER A 509 8.20 6.80 -26.50
CA SER A 509 9.59 6.70 -26.95
C SER A 509 10.54 7.11 -25.84
N LYS A 510 11.76 6.54 -25.85
CA LYS A 510 12.83 6.94 -24.95
C LYS A 510 13.93 7.66 -25.71
N SER A 511 14.09 8.96 -25.45
CA SER A 511 15.18 9.77 -25.99
C SER A 511 16.42 9.66 -25.11
N GLN A 512 17.61 9.81 -25.72
CA GLN A 512 18.82 10.00 -24.92
C GLN A 512 18.71 11.34 -24.19
N VAL A 513 18.80 11.32 -22.87
CA VAL A 513 18.90 12.55 -22.07
C VAL A 513 20.26 13.16 -22.38
N SER A 514 20.27 14.28 -23.11
CA SER A 514 21.49 15.04 -23.32
C SER A 514 22.01 15.47 -21.95
N LYS A 515 23.28 15.15 -21.67
CA LYS A 515 24.00 15.53 -20.44
C LYS A 515 24.27 17.05 -20.39
N ALA A 516 23.24 17.85 -20.42
CA ALA A 516 23.35 19.30 -20.24
C ALA A 516 22.41 19.67 -19.08
N SER A 517 23.04 19.97 -17.95
CA SER A 517 22.46 20.44 -16.69
C SER A 517 22.26 19.39 -15.60
N SER A 518 23.34 18.76 -15.17
CA SER A 518 23.41 18.24 -13.81
C SER A 518 23.91 19.35 -12.88
N SER A 519 23.02 20.25 -12.48
CA SER A 519 23.24 20.96 -11.22
C SER A 519 22.97 19.96 -10.11
N SER A 520 24.05 19.55 -9.49
CA SER A 520 24.12 18.61 -8.38
C SER A 520 23.26 19.04 -7.21
N TYR A 521 22.13 18.40 -7.01
CA TYR A 521 21.54 18.27 -5.68
C TYR A 521 21.89 16.89 -5.16
N SER A 522 23.07 16.80 -4.51
CA SER A 522 23.47 15.64 -3.73
C SER A 522 22.66 15.63 -2.44
N TYR A 523 21.75 14.71 -2.34
CA TYR A 523 21.13 14.32 -1.08
C TYR A 523 22.15 13.48 -0.29
N SER A 524 22.84 14.12 0.65
CA SER A 524 23.79 13.43 1.55
C SER A 524 22.99 12.65 2.60
N SER A 525 22.86 11.37 2.42
CA SER A 525 22.57 10.46 3.51
C SER A 525 23.89 10.20 4.27
N SER A 526 24.11 10.91 5.36
CA SER A 526 25.26 10.66 6.24
C SER A 526 24.99 9.50 7.17
N SER A 527 25.33 8.30 6.76
CA SER A 527 25.56 7.20 7.69
C SER A 527 27.04 7.18 8.08
N LYS A 528 27.39 7.76 9.22
CA LYS A 528 28.71 7.62 9.83
C LYS A 528 28.89 6.22 10.36
N LYS A 529 29.58 5.37 9.61
CA LYS A 529 30.24 4.19 10.16
C LYS A 529 31.57 4.61 10.78
N LYS A 530 31.66 4.49 12.07
CA LYS A 530 32.88 4.58 12.86
C LYS A 530 33.69 3.31 12.62
N ASN A 531 34.75 3.40 11.84
CA ASN A 531 35.76 2.36 11.78
C ASN A 531 36.98 2.80 12.58
N THR A 532 37.19 2.11 13.67
CA THR A 532 38.45 2.07 14.41
C THR A 532 39.37 1.07 13.69
N SER A 533 40.44 1.55 13.07
CA SER A 533 41.51 0.68 12.57
C SER A 533 42.81 1.02 13.28
N SER A 534 43.29 0.05 14.02
CA SER A 534 44.65 -0.01 14.51
C SER A 534 45.61 -0.42 13.40
N SER A 535 46.68 0.35 13.27
CA SER A 535 47.79 0.17 12.36
C SER A 535 48.69 -1.02 12.72
N VAL A 536 49.03 -1.86 11.73
CA VAL A 536 50.29 -2.62 11.79
C VAL A 536 50.97 -2.52 10.42
N LYS A 537 52.15 -1.88 10.44
CA LYS A 537 53.10 -1.85 9.35
C LYS A 537 53.71 -3.26 9.12
N LYS A 538 53.79 -3.69 7.84
CA LYS A 538 54.92 -4.55 7.43
C LYS A 538 55.34 -4.27 5.98
N LYS A 539 56.62 -3.91 5.84
CA LYS A 539 57.38 -3.76 4.59
C LYS A 539 57.68 -5.13 3.96
N SER A 540 57.74 -5.20 2.66
CA SER A 540 58.82 -5.79 1.87
C SER A 540 58.52 -5.63 0.37
N ASN A 541 59.31 -5.01 -0.26
CA ASN A 541 60.28 -4.96 -1.32
C ASN A 541 60.18 -6.04 -2.41
N THR A 542 60.52 -5.51 -3.60
CA THR A 542 61.18 -6.12 -4.78
C THR A 542 60.24 -6.70 -5.83
N SER A 543 60.42 -6.51 -7.09
CA SER A 543 61.33 -5.85 -8.01
C SER A 543 60.93 -6.25 -9.45
N LYS A 544 61.12 -5.32 -10.39
CA LYS A 544 61.58 -5.52 -11.79
C LYS A 544 60.74 -6.43 -12.71
N LYS A 545 60.48 -6.15 -13.91
CA LYS A 545 61.25 -5.57 -15.02
C LYS A 545 60.40 -5.53 -16.29
N SER A 546 60.47 -4.46 -17.04
CA SER A 546 60.82 -4.25 -18.45
C SER A 546 59.89 -4.95 -19.47
N SER A 547 59.56 -4.42 -20.58
CA SER A 547 60.17 -3.56 -21.58
C SER A 547 59.18 -3.37 -22.71
N SER A 548 59.19 -2.31 -23.26
CA SER A 548 59.68 -1.70 -24.50
C SER A 548 58.63 -1.56 -25.59
N SER A 549 58.56 -0.40 -26.02
CA SER A 549 58.92 0.24 -27.31
C SER A 549 57.82 0.09 -28.35
N SER A 550 57.53 1.03 -29.19
CA SER A 550 58.22 2.14 -29.82
C SER A 550 57.26 2.92 -30.67
N LYS A 551 57.48 4.23 -30.73
CA LYS A 551 57.66 5.12 -31.90
C LYS A 551 56.60 5.01 -33.01
N SER A 552 56.18 6.04 -33.64
CA SER A 552 56.75 7.32 -34.08
C SER A 552 55.66 8.07 -34.80
N SER A 553 55.57 9.30 -34.66
CA SER A 553 56.12 10.45 -35.32
C SER A 553 55.22 11.13 -36.34
N ASN A 554 55.16 12.41 -36.12
CA ASN A 554 55.31 13.51 -37.08
C ASN A 554 54.10 13.82 -37.96
N SER A 555 53.78 15.01 -38.25
CA SER A 555 54.39 16.36 -38.13
C SER A 555 53.49 17.39 -38.75
N ASN A 556 53.58 18.57 -38.20
CA ASN A 556 53.67 19.85 -38.94
C ASN A 556 52.42 20.37 -39.70
N LYS A 557 52.07 21.53 -39.61
CA LYS A 557 52.63 22.86 -39.49
C LYS A 557 51.59 23.89 -39.85
N ASN A 558 51.65 24.98 -39.13
CA ASN A 558 51.67 26.38 -39.54
C ASN A 558 50.36 26.97 -40.11
N SER A 559 50.00 28.17 -39.82
CA SER A 559 50.64 29.38 -39.27
C SER A 559 49.57 30.47 -39.13
N SER A 560 49.74 31.22 -38.07
CA SER A 560 49.84 32.70 -38.03
C SER A 560 48.62 33.49 -38.53
N SER A 561 48.16 34.50 -37.88
CA SER A 561 48.82 35.69 -37.29
C SER A 561 47.73 36.50 -36.53
N THR A 562 48.03 36.96 -35.32
CA THR A 562 48.30 38.35 -34.94
C THR A 562 47.22 39.39 -35.31
N THR A 563 46.62 40.08 -34.38
CA THR A 563 47.10 41.28 -33.67
C THR A 563 46.05 41.75 -32.68
N THR A 564 46.41 41.83 -31.41
CA THR A 564 46.53 43.01 -30.56
C THR A 564 45.47 44.10 -30.72
N ASN A 565 44.76 44.45 -29.67
CA ASN A 565 45.06 45.53 -28.75
C ASN A 565 43.92 45.74 -27.73
N LYS A 566 44.33 45.78 -26.49
CA LYS A 566 43.76 46.51 -25.37
C LYS A 566 44.47 47.90 -25.39
N PRO A 567 44.13 48.89 -24.57
CA PRO A 567 43.10 49.12 -23.56
C PRO A 567 42.55 50.61 -23.60
N VAL A 568 42.02 51.02 -22.46
CA VAL A 568 41.91 52.34 -21.83
C VAL A 568 40.46 52.72 -21.50
N THR A 569 40.09 52.65 -20.26
CA THR A 569 39.88 53.65 -19.19
C THR A 569 39.24 54.94 -19.74
N ASP A 570 38.27 55.52 -19.14
CA ASP A 570 38.11 56.03 -17.82
C ASP A 570 36.74 56.69 -17.64
N ASN A 571 36.26 56.56 -16.41
CA ASN A 571 35.80 57.63 -15.54
C ASN A 571 34.66 58.60 -15.95
N ASN A 572 33.74 58.53 -15.09
CA ASN A 572 33.43 59.54 -14.09
C ASN A 572 32.10 60.31 -14.20
N LYS A 573 31.40 60.13 -13.10
CA LYS A 573 30.78 61.16 -12.27
C LYS A 573 29.53 61.93 -12.72
N ASN A 574 28.65 61.73 -11.77
CA ASN A 574 28.01 62.78 -10.95
C ASN A 574 26.64 63.31 -11.36
N ASN A 575 25.77 63.04 -10.39
CA ASN A 575 24.96 64.03 -9.64
C ASN A 575 23.86 64.73 -10.44
N THR A 576 22.71 64.85 -9.96
CA THR A 576 22.17 65.38 -8.73
C THR A 576 20.66 65.43 -8.88
N ASP A 577 20.00 65.10 -7.80
CA ASP A 577 18.88 65.77 -7.16
C ASP A 577 17.85 66.51 -8.04
N THR A 578 16.58 66.17 -7.86
CA THR A 578 15.66 67.04 -7.13
C THR A 578 14.24 66.53 -7.21
N LYS A 579 13.70 66.33 -6.03
CA LYS A 579 12.28 66.49 -5.73
C LYS A 579 12.04 68.02 -5.54
N PRO A 580 10.83 68.61 -5.53
CA PRO A 580 9.48 68.11 -5.28
C PRO A 580 8.36 68.89 -6.04
N SER A 581 7.17 68.64 -5.61
CA SER A 581 5.99 69.48 -5.38
C SER A 581 4.78 69.29 -6.29
N THR A 582 3.74 68.86 -5.64
CA THR A 582 2.49 69.57 -5.29
C THR A 582 1.59 70.06 -6.42
N GLY A 583 0.33 69.73 -6.26
CA GLY A 583 -0.82 70.40 -6.86
C GLY A 583 -1.96 69.36 -7.05
N SER A 584 -2.87 69.16 -6.16
CA SER A 584 -4.04 69.97 -5.77
C SER A 584 -5.04 70.13 -6.91
N GLY A 585 -6.25 69.70 -6.64
CA GLY A 585 -7.49 70.07 -7.32
C GLY A 585 -8.41 68.88 -7.42
N SER A 586 -9.33 68.64 -6.51
CA SER A 586 -10.59 69.29 -6.14
C SER A 586 -11.70 69.12 -7.15
N GLY A 587 -12.80 68.65 -6.67
CA GLY A 587 -14.14 68.81 -7.24
C GLY A 587 -14.91 67.51 -7.17
N SER A 588 -15.63 67.24 -6.17
CA SER A 588 -16.89 67.71 -5.64
C SER A 588 -18.09 67.13 -6.36
N ASN A 589 -18.90 66.59 -5.52
CA ASN A 589 -20.33 66.66 -5.31
C ASN A 589 -21.17 65.63 -6.04
N SER A 590 -22.21 65.12 -5.53
CA SER A 590 -23.07 65.29 -4.37
C SER A 590 -24.17 64.26 -4.46
N SER A 591 -24.65 63.88 -3.41
CA SER A 591 -25.95 63.92 -2.71
C SER A 591 -26.77 62.67 -2.95
N GLY A 592 -27.38 62.14 -2.03
CA GLY A 592 -28.14 62.44 -0.86
C GLY A 592 -29.06 61.27 -0.67
N GLY A 593 -29.46 60.94 0.41
CA GLY A 593 -30.40 61.25 1.41
C GLY A 593 -30.83 59.98 2.10
N SER A 594 -30.68 59.88 3.36
CA SER A 594 -31.66 60.19 4.41
C SER A 594 -32.75 59.14 4.65
N GLY A 595 -32.83 58.70 5.91
CA GLY A 595 -34.00 58.19 6.59
C GLY A 595 -33.61 57.06 7.54
N SER A 596 -33.14 57.23 8.74
CA SER A 596 -33.67 57.54 10.07
C SER A 596 -34.91 56.77 10.46
N GLY A 597 -34.81 56.18 11.63
CA GLY A 597 -35.89 55.65 12.47
C GLY A 597 -35.42 54.44 13.24
N SER A 598 -34.78 54.52 14.33
CA SER A 598 -34.98 54.71 15.77
C SER A 598 -36.25 54.08 16.35
N HIS A 599 -36.00 53.50 17.46
CA HIS A 599 -36.78 53.21 18.69
C HIS A 599 -37.01 51.70 18.90
N GLU A 600 -36.38 51.25 19.91
CA GLU A 600 -36.61 51.22 21.38
C GLU A 600 -37.38 49.99 21.83
N SER A 601 -36.73 49.27 22.65
CA SER A 601 -37.02 48.86 24.03
C SER A 601 -38.28 48.08 24.31
N GLY A 602 -38.07 47.03 25.05
CA GLY A 602 -39.14 46.36 25.78
C GLY A 602 -38.61 45.10 26.48
N SER A 603 -37.99 45.31 27.60
CA SER A 603 -37.83 44.39 28.72
C SER A 603 -39.17 43.77 29.16
N GLY A 604 -39.09 42.57 29.67
CA GLY A 604 -40.17 41.91 30.35
C GLY A 604 -39.76 40.59 30.96
N ASP A 605 -39.33 40.67 32.19
CA ASP A 605 -39.18 39.61 33.18
C ASP A 605 -40.49 38.81 33.37
N ASN A 606 -40.36 37.54 33.69
CA ASN A 606 -40.84 36.89 34.94
C ASN A 606 -40.78 35.37 34.76
N ALA A 607 -39.99 34.63 35.50
CA ALA A 607 -40.16 34.16 36.87
C ALA A 607 -41.41 33.29 37.08
N GLY A 608 -41.17 32.15 37.59
CA GLY A 608 -42.14 31.29 38.30
C GLY A 608 -41.90 29.82 37.97
N ASN A 609 -41.07 29.14 38.70
CA ASN A 609 -41.28 28.49 39.99
C ASN A 609 -42.45 27.48 39.99
N ASN A 610 -42.14 26.27 40.18
CA ASN A 610 -42.41 25.38 41.34
C ASN A 610 -42.66 23.96 40.85
N ALA A 611 -41.86 23.01 41.26
CA ALA A 611 -41.94 22.24 42.51
C ALA A 611 -42.98 21.12 42.52
N GLY A 612 -42.47 20.01 42.91
CA GLY A 612 -43.18 19.01 43.71
C GLY A 612 -43.57 17.78 42.92
N GLY A 613 -43.10 16.67 43.24
CA GLY A 613 -43.12 15.84 44.41
C GLY A 613 -43.35 14.46 43.92
N ASN A 614 -42.48 13.58 44.18
CA ASN A 614 -42.52 12.57 45.22
C ASN A 614 -43.66 11.55 45.14
N THR A 615 -43.27 10.34 45.12
CA THR A 615 -43.61 9.15 45.95
C THR A 615 -43.87 7.92 45.09
N SER A 616 -42.99 6.97 45.26
CA SER A 616 -43.06 5.75 46.07
C SER A 616 -43.93 4.62 45.55
N GLY A 617 -43.28 3.46 45.57
CA GLY A 617 -43.86 2.23 46.09
C GLY A 617 -44.08 1.19 45.02
N GLY A 618 -43.35 0.10 45.14
CA GLY A 618 -43.65 -1.08 45.86
C GLY A 618 -43.49 -2.26 44.94
N SER A 619 -42.48 -3.08 45.17
CA SER A 619 -42.52 -4.44 45.67
C SER A 619 -43.38 -5.46 44.94
N GLY A 620 -42.76 -6.63 44.72
CA GLY A 620 -43.38 -7.96 44.55
C GLY A 620 -42.64 -8.73 43.47
N GLU A 621 -41.62 -9.50 43.81
CA GLU A 621 -41.61 -10.89 44.30
C GLU A 621 -42.11 -11.91 43.26
N SER A 622 -41.17 -12.74 42.88
CA SER A 622 -41.03 -14.19 43.05
C SER A 622 -41.54 -15.11 41.93
N GLY A 623 -40.70 -16.14 41.72
CA GLY A 623 -41.06 -17.42 41.12
C GLY A 623 -40.11 -17.83 40.02
N ASN A 624 -38.96 -18.40 40.24
CA ASN A 624 -38.55 -19.77 40.57
C ASN A 624 -39.26 -20.84 39.73
N THR A 625 -38.47 -21.55 38.93
CA THR A 625 -38.36 -23.02 38.74
C THR A 625 -37.57 -23.27 37.46
N THR A 626 -36.35 -23.77 37.55
CA THR A 626 -35.83 -25.15 37.56
C THR A 626 -36.17 -26.03 36.36
N GLU A 627 -35.09 -26.66 35.99
CA GLU A 627 -34.87 -27.94 35.32
C GLU A 627 -34.52 -27.85 33.83
N SER A 628 -33.36 -28.20 33.48
CA SER A 628 -32.45 -29.37 33.52
C SER A 628 -32.54 -30.25 32.27
N ASN A 629 -31.34 -30.61 31.85
CA ASN A 629 -30.96 -31.84 31.11
C ASN A 629 -31.24 -31.88 29.60
N ASN A 630 -30.42 -32.34 28.75
CA ASN A 630 -29.29 -33.28 28.71
C ASN A 630 -28.76 -33.33 27.25
N VAL A 631 -27.46 -33.35 27.08
CA VAL A 631 -26.63 -34.44 26.52
C VAL A 631 -27.05 -35.02 25.16
N SER A 632 -26.21 -34.89 24.15
CA SER A 632 -25.40 -35.92 23.48
C SER A 632 -25.01 -35.48 22.05
N LYS A 633 -23.74 -35.48 21.79
CA LYS A 633 -22.96 -36.30 20.85
C LYS A 633 -23.59 -36.57 19.47
N GLU A 634 -23.00 -35.99 18.44
CA GLU A 634 -22.15 -36.70 17.48
C GLU A 634 -21.28 -35.66 16.73
#